data_051e11fc39327eef5bfa6950e4635fd9
#
_entry.id   051e11fc39327eef5bfa6950e4635fd9
#
_cell.length_a   1.000
_cell.length_b   1.000
_cell.length_c   1.000
_cell.angle_alpha   90.00
_cell.angle_beta   90.00
_cell.angle_gamma   90.00
#
_symmetry.space_group_name_H-M   'P 1'
#
loop_
_entity.id
_entity.type
_entity.pdbx_description
1 polymer ?
#
loop_
_entity_poly.entity_id
_entity_poly.type
_entity_poly.pdbx_seq_one_letter_code
_entity_poly.pdbx_strand_id
1 'polypeptide(L)'
;MNSINNNQSSSLAFQARFQKLPGKIKAQKMLEDFSVPNPWAKGEVLNGKKGDSLVTNLLNGEQYPIQPEVLAQKYEHVSGDVFQTRMDKPVYIEADLPKAAEISSREGIEKTSHNGMPAMEAIDGAGKPYAIPGDYFLKAYAAVDEVGQKIMESLKNLMPKS
;
A
#
# COMPACT_ATOMS: atom_id res chain seq x y z
N MET A 1 -19.19 27.45 11.34
CA MET A 1 -18.90 26.99 10.77
C MET A 1 -18.42 26.79 10.13
N ASN A 2 -18.28 26.91 10.00
CA ASN A 2 -17.75 26.51 9.27
C ASN A 2 -17.19 26.15 8.59
N SER A 3 -17.01 26.27 8.81
CA SER A 3 -16.34 25.75 8.06
C SER A 3 -15.94 25.58 7.31
N ILE A 4 -15.97 25.87 7.51
CA ILE A 4 -15.57 25.61 6.66
C ILE A 4 -15.04 25.36 6.00
N ASN A 5 -14.96 25.45 6.12
CA ASN A 5 -14.38 25.11 5.34
C ASN A 5 -13.87 24.69 4.73
N ASN A 6 -13.62 24.71 5.09
CA ASN A 6 -13.00 24.30 4.57
C ASN A 6 -12.90 23.69 3.78
N ASN A 7 -13.00 23.36 3.83
CA ASN A 7 -12.98 22.81 3.03
C ASN A 7 -12.71 23.05 1.98
N GLN A 8 -12.60 23.22 2.06
CA GLN A 8 -12.33 23.51 1.11
C GLN A 8 -11.54 23.44 0.30
N SER A 9 -11.75 23.61 0.52
CA SER A 9 -10.76 24.05 -0.32
C SER A 9 -10.15 23.04 -1.21
N SER A 10 -9.98 21.97 -0.90
CA SER A 10 -9.20 21.07 -1.70
C SER A 10 -10.04 19.93 -2.21
N SER A 11 -9.93 19.68 -3.52
CA SER A 11 -10.44 18.45 -4.10
C SER A 11 -9.78 17.22 -3.47
N LEU A 12 -8.71 17.44 -2.69
CA LEU A 12 -7.98 16.39 -2.00
C LEU A 12 -8.38 16.28 -0.55
N ALA A 13 -9.52 16.87 -0.16
CA ALA A 13 -10.03 16.72 1.18
C ALA A 13 -10.62 15.33 1.32
N PHE A 14 -9.87 14.41 1.87
CA PHE A 14 -10.30 13.03 2.01
C PHE A 14 -11.26 12.89 3.18
N GLN A 15 -12.23 12.04 3.01
CA GLN A 15 -13.33 11.90 3.94
C GLN A 15 -13.11 10.82 4.98
N ALA A 16 -12.13 9.94 4.78
CA ALA A 16 -12.00 8.78 5.64
C ALA A 16 -10.56 8.49 6.01
N ARG A 17 -10.41 7.95 7.20
CA ARG A 17 -9.15 7.39 7.68
C ARG A 17 -9.24 5.88 7.64
N PHE A 18 -8.11 5.28 7.34
CA PHE A 18 -7.99 3.83 7.34
C PHE A 18 -6.76 3.45 8.13
N GLN A 19 -6.87 2.34 8.84
CA GLN A 19 -5.75 1.83 9.62
C GLN A 19 -4.97 0.83 8.79
N LYS A 20 -3.65 0.99 8.77
CA LYS A 20 -2.78 0.04 8.10
C LYS A 20 -2.72 -1.24 8.93
N LEU A 21 -2.96 -2.37 8.28
CA LEU A 21 -2.87 -3.67 8.93
C LEU A 21 -1.43 -4.16 8.87
N PRO A 22 -0.97 -4.97 9.86
CA PRO A 22 0.37 -5.54 9.80
C PRO A 22 0.49 -6.43 8.57
N GLY A 23 1.47 -6.14 7.72
CA GLY A 23 1.73 -6.94 6.54
C GLY A 23 2.55 -8.17 6.91
N LYS A 24 2.25 -9.30 6.26
CA LYS A 24 3.03 -10.52 6.44
C LYS A 24 3.93 -10.74 5.25
N ILE A 25 5.11 -11.22 5.53
CA ILE A 25 6.11 -11.55 4.52
C ILE A 25 6.67 -12.93 4.82
N LYS A 26 7.23 -13.52 3.77
CA LYS A 26 8.08 -14.68 3.89
C LYS A 26 9.49 -14.20 3.69
N ALA A 27 10.40 -14.55 4.59
CA ALA A 27 11.80 -14.14 4.48
C ALA A 27 12.67 -15.39 4.52
N GLN A 28 13.41 -15.60 3.45
CA GLN A 28 14.28 -16.75 3.32
C GLN A 28 15.73 -16.27 3.29
N LYS A 29 16.52 -16.72 4.27
CA LYS A 29 17.93 -16.37 4.33
C LYS A 29 18.66 -17.02 3.17
N MET A 30 19.38 -16.21 2.39
CA MET A 30 20.08 -16.70 1.21
C MET A 30 21.51 -17.07 1.55
N LEU A 31 21.94 -18.18 1.02
CA LEU A 31 23.27 -18.72 1.31
C LEU A 31 24.31 -18.29 0.28
N GLU A 32 23.88 -17.57 -0.74
CA GLU A 32 24.75 -17.04 -1.81
C GLU A 32 24.22 -15.68 -2.25
N ASP A 33 25.05 -14.91 -2.95
CA ASP A 33 24.60 -13.68 -3.59
C ASP A 33 23.51 -14.02 -4.59
N PHE A 34 22.56 -13.12 -4.76
CA PHE A 34 21.39 -13.36 -5.61
C PHE A 34 20.86 -12.06 -6.20
N SER A 35 20.04 -12.17 -7.22
CA SER A 35 19.33 -11.02 -7.79
C SER A 35 17.90 -11.39 -8.09
N VAL A 36 17.02 -10.39 -8.04
CA VAL A 36 15.62 -10.57 -8.39
C VAL A 36 15.18 -9.37 -9.22
N PRO A 37 14.19 -9.54 -10.10
CA PRO A 37 13.63 -8.37 -10.80
C PRO A 37 13.12 -7.35 -9.80
N ASN A 38 13.36 -6.07 -10.11
CA ASN A 38 12.86 -4.99 -9.25
C ASN A 38 11.35 -4.89 -9.45
N PRO A 39 10.53 -5.15 -8.40
CA PRO A 39 9.09 -5.10 -8.56
C PRO A 39 8.55 -3.69 -8.75
N TRP A 40 9.38 -2.67 -8.52
CA TRP A 40 8.95 -1.27 -8.61
C TRP A 40 9.52 -0.55 -9.83
N ALA A 41 10.43 -1.19 -10.55
CA ALA A 41 11.07 -0.56 -11.71
C ALA A 41 11.34 -1.62 -12.77
N LYS A 42 10.49 -1.65 -13.79
CA LYS A 42 10.56 -2.64 -14.85
C LYS A 42 11.90 -2.61 -15.55
N GLY A 43 12.47 -3.77 -15.76
CA GLY A 43 13.74 -3.93 -16.46
C GLY A 43 14.96 -3.80 -15.57
N GLU A 44 14.78 -3.46 -14.30
CA GLU A 44 15.89 -3.38 -13.35
C GLU A 44 15.93 -4.62 -12.47
N VAL A 45 17.05 -4.82 -11.81
CA VAL A 45 17.20 -5.90 -10.84
C VAL A 45 17.64 -5.34 -9.49
N LEU A 46 17.27 -6.05 -8.45
CA LEU A 46 17.76 -5.78 -7.10
C LEU A 46 18.72 -6.89 -6.72
N ASN A 47 19.85 -6.50 -6.16
CA ASN A 47 20.92 -7.45 -5.79
C ASN A 47 20.92 -7.67 -4.29
N GLY A 48 20.96 -8.92 -3.88
CA GLY A 48 21.12 -9.31 -2.50
C GLY A 48 22.46 -10.01 -2.32
N LYS A 49 22.97 -9.96 -1.10
CA LYS A 49 24.24 -10.60 -0.78
C LYS A 49 24.00 -11.81 0.08
N LYS A 50 24.95 -12.71 0.10
CA LYS A 50 24.96 -13.84 1.02
C LYS A 50 24.66 -13.34 2.43
N GLY A 51 23.71 -13.97 3.09
CA GLY A 51 23.27 -13.57 4.42
C GLY A 51 22.06 -12.67 4.45
N ASP A 52 21.78 -11.98 3.36
CA ASP A 52 20.55 -11.22 3.21
C ASP A 52 19.37 -12.20 3.04
N SER A 53 18.17 -11.73 3.29
CA SER A 53 16.98 -12.53 3.08
C SER A 53 16.29 -12.11 1.79
N LEU A 54 15.73 -13.08 1.10
CA LEU A 54 14.79 -12.82 0.02
C LEU A 54 13.40 -12.71 0.64
N VAL A 55 12.82 -11.53 0.54
CA VAL A 55 11.48 -11.26 1.06
C VAL A 55 10.46 -11.49 -0.04
N THR A 56 9.38 -12.17 0.30
CA THR A 56 8.20 -12.26 -0.55
C THR A 56 7.04 -11.65 0.23
N ASN A 57 6.44 -10.61 -0.34
CA ASN A 57 5.25 -9.99 0.25
C ASN A 57 4.07 -10.93 0.03
N LEU A 58 3.46 -11.39 1.12
CA LEU A 58 2.38 -12.39 1.01
C LEU A 58 1.07 -11.78 0.51
N LEU A 59 0.95 -10.46 0.43
CA LEU A 59 -0.23 -9.82 -0.13
C LEU A 59 -0.19 -9.72 -1.65
N ASN A 60 0.98 -9.45 -2.22
CA ASN A 60 1.06 -9.18 -3.66
C ASN A 60 2.15 -9.97 -4.39
N GLY A 61 2.91 -10.79 -3.67
CA GLY A 61 3.95 -11.62 -4.29
C GLY A 61 5.22 -10.89 -4.68
N GLU A 62 5.33 -9.61 -4.39
CA GLU A 62 6.55 -8.86 -4.71
C GLU A 62 7.74 -9.41 -3.92
N GLN A 63 8.88 -9.45 -4.57
CA GLN A 63 10.10 -9.98 -3.96
C GLN A 63 11.21 -8.94 -3.99
N TYR A 64 11.98 -8.90 -2.91
CA TYR A 64 13.10 -7.98 -2.81
C TYR A 64 14.07 -8.48 -1.73
N PRO A 65 15.36 -8.09 -1.83
CA PRO A 65 16.33 -8.45 -0.79
C PRO A 65 16.21 -7.52 0.41
N ILE A 66 16.54 -8.02 1.58
CA ILE A 66 16.57 -7.21 2.79
C ILE A 66 17.75 -7.67 3.64
N GLN A 67 18.46 -6.70 4.22
CA GLN A 67 19.57 -6.99 5.11
C GLN A 67 19.07 -7.49 6.48
N PRO A 68 19.84 -8.34 7.17
CA PRO A 68 19.39 -8.89 8.45
C PRO A 68 19.00 -7.84 9.49
N GLU A 69 19.77 -6.73 9.55
CA GLU A 69 19.48 -5.67 10.50
C GLU A 69 18.16 -4.99 10.21
N VAL A 70 17.88 -4.79 8.94
CA VAL A 70 16.63 -4.14 8.51
C VAL A 70 15.44 -5.06 8.76
N LEU A 71 15.61 -6.36 8.49
CA LEU A 71 14.58 -7.35 8.77
C LEU A 71 14.22 -7.33 10.27
N ALA A 72 15.24 -7.34 11.13
CA ALA A 72 15.00 -7.35 12.56
C ALA A 72 14.33 -6.08 13.07
N GLN A 73 14.62 -4.94 12.44
CA GLN A 73 14.04 -3.67 12.85
C GLN A 73 12.59 -3.52 12.40
N LYS A 74 12.27 -3.96 11.20
CA LYS A 74 10.96 -3.70 10.59
C LYS A 74 9.96 -4.80 10.82
N TYR A 75 10.41 -6.00 11.06
CA TYR A 75 9.53 -7.17 11.12
C TYR A 75 9.80 -7.98 12.37
N GLU A 76 8.78 -8.71 12.80
CA GLU A 76 8.93 -9.66 13.90
C GLU A 76 8.57 -11.06 13.41
N HIS A 77 9.25 -12.04 13.93
CA HIS A 77 9.06 -13.44 13.56
C HIS A 77 7.71 -13.95 14.05
N VAL A 78 6.98 -14.64 13.16
CA VAL A 78 5.70 -15.26 13.50
C VAL A 78 5.88 -16.77 13.63
N SER A 79 6.31 -17.43 12.56
CA SER A 79 6.56 -18.86 12.56
C SER A 79 7.32 -19.23 11.29
N GLY A 80 8.20 -20.24 11.39
CA GLY A 80 8.97 -20.69 10.23
C GLY A 80 9.71 -19.53 9.57
N ASP A 81 9.41 -19.28 8.30
CA ASP A 81 9.97 -18.15 7.57
C ASP A 81 8.98 -17.00 7.40
N VAL A 82 7.89 -17.01 8.15
CA VAL A 82 6.87 -15.96 8.13
C VAL A 82 7.17 -14.92 9.19
N PHE A 83 7.14 -13.67 8.77
CA PHE A 83 7.35 -12.50 9.63
C PHE A 83 6.19 -11.54 9.39
N GLN A 84 5.98 -10.62 10.33
CA GLN A 84 4.99 -9.56 10.12
C GLN A 84 5.58 -8.21 10.51
N THR A 85 5.04 -7.17 9.91
CA THR A 85 5.48 -5.80 10.18
C THR A 85 5.33 -5.48 11.66
N ARG A 86 6.38 -4.91 12.26
CA ARG A 86 6.28 -4.41 13.63
C ARG A 86 5.44 -3.14 13.61
N MET A 87 4.46 -3.10 14.49
CA MET A 87 3.60 -1.94 14.60
C MET A 87 3.43 -1.59 16.07
N ASP A 88 4.34 -0.75 16.56
CA ASP A 88 4.28 -0.29 17.94
C ASP A 88 3.10 0.63 18.17
N LYS A 89 2.68 1.34 17.11
CA LYS A 89 1.56 2.27 17.16
C LYS A 89 0.70 2.07 15.92
N PRO A 90 -0.61 2.30 16.03
CA PRO A 90 -1.45 2.26 14.84
C PRO A 90 -0.99 3.29 13.81
N VAL A 91 -0.99 2.88 12.55
CA VAL A 91 -0.65 3.76 11.44
C VAL A 91 -1.92 3.99 10.64
N TYR A 92 -2.21 5.26 10.36
CA TYR A 92 -3.42 5.64 9.64
C TYR A 92 -3.05 6.38 8.37
N ILE A 93 -3.91 6.24 7.37
CA ILE A 93 -3.82 7.07 6.16
C ILE A 93 -5.18 7.69 5.91
N GLU A 94 -5.17 8.79 5.17
CA GLU A 94 -6.40 9.39 4.67
C GLU A 94 -6.52 9.03 3.20
N ALA A 95 -7.69 8.53 2.82
CA ALA A 95 -7.89 8.06 1.46
C ALA A 95 -9.36 8.12 1.08
N ASP A 96 -9.61 8.14 -0.23
CA ASP A 96 -10.95 8.11 -0.78
C ASP A 96 -10.90 7.52 -2.17
N LEU A 97 -12.07 7.23 -2.72
CA LEU A 97 -12.16 6.86 -4.13
C LEU A 97 -11.92 8.11 -4.97
N PRO A 98 -11.04 8.05 -5.95
CA PRO A 98 -10.79 9.22 -6.78
C PRO A 98 -11.98 9.53 -7.67
N LYS A 99 -12.19 10.81 -7.91
CA LYS A 99 -13.19 11.26 -8.88
C LYS A 99 -12.54 11.28 -10.24
N ALA A 100 -13.17 10.64 -11.19
CA ALA A 100 -12.62 10.47 -12.53
C ALA A 100 -12.18 11.79 -13.17
N ALA A 101 -12.98 12.82 -13.02
CA ALA A 101 -12.66 14.11 -13.62
C ALA A 101 -11.40 14.73 -13.05
N GLU A 102 -11.21 14.63 -11.75
CA GLU A 102 -10.02 15.15 -11.09
C GLU A 102 -8.78 14.38 -11.50
N ILE A 103 -8.92 13.08 -11.56
CA ILE A 103 -7.80 12.22 -11.92
C ILE A 103 -7.34 12.50 -13.34
N SER A 104 -8.28 12.60 -14.26
CA SER A 104 -7.95 12.86 -15.67
C SER A 104 -7.21 14.17 -15.86
N SER A 105 -7.57 15.18 -15.07
CA SER A 105 -6.95 16.49 -15.24
C SER A 105 -5.53 16.55 -14.69
N ARG A 106 -5.18 15.66 -13.77
CA ARG A 106 -3.86 15.71 -13.13
C ARG A 106 -2.86 14.77 -13.78
N GLU A 107 -3.18 13.52 -13.86
CA GLU A 107 -2.20 12.53 -14.31
C GLU A 107 -2.82 11.48 -15.21
N GLY A 108 -4.01 11.76 -15.67
CA GLY A 108 -4.69 10.85 -16.53
C GLY A 108 -5.23 9.64 -15.79
N ILE A 109 -5.42 8.59 -16.53
CA ILE A 109 -6.17 7.43 -16.07
C ILE A 109 -5.46 6.63 -15.00
N GLU A 110 -4.17 6.84 -14.84
CA GLU A 110 -3.40 6.10 -13.84
C GLU A 110 -3.87 6.35 -12.41
N LYS A 111 -4.49 7.50 -12.19
CA LYS A 111 -5.01 7.81 -10.87
C LYS A 111 -6.32 7.09 -10.57
N THR A 112 -7.08 6.74 -11.60
CA THR A 112 -8.32 6.00 -11.42
C THR A 112 -8.12 4.51 -11.42
N SER A 113 -7.00 4.04 -11.98
CA SER A 113 -6.73 2.62 -12.02
C SER A 113 -5.24 2.36 -11.98
N HIS A 114 -4.90 1.20 -11.47
CA HIS A 114 -3.53 0.73 -11.44
C HIS A 114 -3.50 -0.58 -12.21
N ASN A 115 -2.83 -0.58 -13.36
CA ASN A 115 -2.80 -1.74 -14.26
C ASN A 115 -4.19 -2.24 -14.62
N GLY A 116 -5.12 -1.32 -14.88
CA GLY A 116 -6.49 -1.66 -15.23
C GLY A 116 -7.38 -1.98 -14.04
N MET A 117 -6.87 -1.89 -12.82
CA MET A 117 -7.63 -2.14 -11.60
C MET A 117 -8.02 -0.82 -10.95
N PRO A 118 -9.23 -0.72 -10.38
CA PRO A 118 -9.57 0.46 -9.58
C PRO A 118 -8.56 0.69 -8.48
N ALA A 119 -8.34 1.95 -8.13
CA ALA A 119 -7.36 2.32 -7.11
C ALA A 119 -7.96 3.33 -6.15
N MET A 120 -7.45 3.35 -4.93
CA MET A 120 -7.75 4.40 -3.96
C MET A 120 -6.75 5.53 -4.13
N GLU A 121 -7.18 6.73 -3.83
CA GLU A 121 -6.27 7.87 -3.77
C GLU A 121 -6.02 8.24 -2.32
N ALA A 122 -4.75 8.24 -1.92
CA ALA A 122 -4.33 8.55 -0.57
C ALA A 122 -3.41 9.76 -0.58
N ILE A 123 -3.17 10.33 0.60
CA ILE A 123 -2.26 11.46 0.75
C ILE A 123 -1.09 11.02 1.62
N ASP A 124 0.14 11.32 1.16
CA ASP A 124 1.33 11.02 1.95
C ASP A 124 1.57 12.10 3.01
N GLY A 125 2.63 11.95 3.79
CA GLY A 125 2.95 12.88 4.86
C GLY A 125 3.26 14.29 4.41
N ALA A 126 3.56 14.47 3.13
CA ALA A 126 3.83 15.79 2.55
C ALA A 126 2.60 16.39 1.88
N GLY A 127 1.45 15.73 1.99
CA GLY A 127 0.22 16.20 1.37
C GLY A 127 0.09 15.86 -0.10
N LYS A 128 0.95 14.98 -0.61
CA LYS A 128 0.95 14.61 -2.02
C LYS A 128 0.05 13.41 -2.26
N PRO A 129 -0.81 13.46 -3.27
CA PRO A 129 -1.66 12.30 -3.58
C PRO A 129 -0.87 11.19 -4.27
N TYR A 130 -1.25 9.97 -3.97
CA TYR A 130 -0.71 8.78 -4.65
C TYR A 130 -1.79 7.71 -4.74
N ALA A 131 -1.64 6.79 -5.67
CA ALA A 131 -2.61 5.74 -5.89
C ALA A 131 -2.20 4.46 -5.18
N ILE A 132 -3.18 3.77 -4.60
CA ILE A 132 -2.99 2.45 -4.01
C ILE A 132 -3.90 1.50 -4.77
N PRO A 133 -3.36 0.43 -5.38
CA PRO A 133 -4.22 -0.53 -6.09
C PRO A 133 -5.33 -1.04 -5.19
N GLY A 134 -6.55 -1.17 -5.75
CA GLY A 134 -7.72 -1.51 -4.97
C GLY A 134 -7.65 -2.86 -4.28
N ASP A 135 -7.14 -3.86 -4.98
CA ASP A 135 -7.00 -5.20 -4.40
C ASP A 135 -6.03 -5.20 -3.20
N TYR A 136 -4.93 -4.48 -3.34
CA TYR A 136 -3.98 -4.33 -2.24
C TYR A 136 -4.61 -3.57 -1.06
N PHE A 137 -5.31 -2.47 -1.38
CA PHE A 137 -5.94 -1.66 -0.34
C PHE A 137 -6.92 -2.47 0.50
N LEU A 138 -7.74 -3.28 -0.15
CA LEU A 138 -8.73 -4.09 0.56
C LEU A 138 -8.11 -5.12 1.51
N LYS A 139 -6.88 -5.53 1.24
CA LYS A 139 -6.17 -6.50 2.09
C LYS A 139 -5.30 -5.84 3.15
N ALA A 140 -4.78 -4.65 2.87
CA ALA A 140 -3.74 -4.02 3.68
C ALA A 140 -4.27 -2.97 4.65
N TYR A 141 -5.52 -2.55 4.52
CA TYR A 141 -6.10 -1.48 5.33
C TYR A 141 -7.47 -1.86 5.86
N ALA A 142 -7.85 -1.25 6.98
CA ALA A 142 -9.16 -1.45 7.57
C ALA A 142 -9.81 -0.10 7.83
N ALA A 143 -11.12 -0.01 7.62
CA ALA A 143 -11.88 1.18 7.92
C ALA A 143 -11.96 1.38 9.44
N VAL A 144 -11.92 2.63 9.89
CA VAL A 144 -12.02 2.96 11.31
C VAL A 144 -13.39 3.54 11.68
N ASP A 145 -14.21 3.85 10.67
CA ASP A 145 -15.55 4.40 10.93
C ASP A 145 -16.48 4.03 9.77
N GLU A 146 -17.73 4.50 9.86
CA GLU A 146 -18.75 4.19 8.86
C GLU A 146 -18.44 4.79 7.50
N VAL A 147 -17.84 5.97 7.47
CA VAL A 147 -17.49 6.60 6.19
C VAL A 147 -16.48 5.74 5.45
N GLY A 148 -15.43 5.31 6.15
CA GLY A 148 -14.44 4.41 5.57
C GLY A 148 -15.05 3.09 5.13
N GLN A 149 -15.96 2.55 5.92
CA GLN A 149 -16.62 1.30 5.60
C GLN A 149 -17.39 1.39 4.28
N LYS A 150 -18.12 2.48 4.09
CA LYS A 150 -18.87 2.69 2.86
C LYS A 150 -17.94 2.86 1.65
N ILE A 151 -16.82 3.53 1.84
CA ILE A 151 -15.83 3.68 0.78
C ILE A 151 -15.25 2.34 0.40
N MET A 152 -14.91 1.50 1.38
CA MET A 152 -14.39 0.16 1.09
C MET A 152 -15.41 -0.70 0.36
N GLU A 153 -16.68 -0.60 0.71
CA GLU A 153 -17.73 -1.34 0.01
C GLU A 153 -17.87 -0.85 -1.42
N SER A 154 -17.79 0.46 -1.64
CA SER A 154 -17.82 1.00 -2.99
C SER A 154 -16.64 0.52 -3.81
N LEU A 155 -15.46 0.46 -3.20
CA LEU A 155 -14.28 -0.06 -3.89
C LEU A 155 -14.49 -1.52 -4.27
N LYS A 156 -15.00 -2.35 -3.35
CA LYS A 156 -15.28 -3.76 -3.64
C LYS A 156 -16.22 -3.91 -4.83
N ASN A 157 -17.23 -3.04 -4.91
CA ASN A 157 -18.19 -3.11 -6.00
C ASN A 157 -17.59 -2.72 -7.35
N LEU A 158 -16.53 -1.94 -7.35
CA LEU A 158 -15.81 -1.55 -8.56
C LEU A 158 -14.82 -2.60 -9.02
N MET A 159 -14.42 -3.51 -8.12
CA MET A 159 -13.40 -4.51 -8.45
C MET A 159 -13.97 -5.54 -9.42
N PRO A 160 -13.14 -6.06 -10.34
CA PRO A 160 -13.59 -7.12 -11.24
C PRO A 160 -14.00 -8.35 -10.44
N LYS A 161 -15.05 -9.00 -10.88
CA LYS A 161 -15.50 -10.25 -10.27
C LYS A 161 -14.83 -11.40 -11.00
N SER A 162 -14.29 -12.31 -10.24
CA SER A 162 -13.65 -13.50 -10.80
C SER A 162 -14.61 -14.64 -10.94
#